data_13dfb677dd054702b393143b544d0546
#
_entry.id   13dfb677dd054702b393143b544d0546
#
_cell.length_a   1.000
_cell.length_b   1.000
_cell.length_c   1.000
_cell.angle_alpha   90.00
_cell.angle_beta   90.00
_cell.angle_gamma   90.00
#
_symmetry.space_group_name_H-M   'P 1'
#
loop_
_entity.id
_entity.type
_entity.pdbx_description
1 polymer ?
#
loop_
_entity_poly.entity_id
_entity_poly.type
_entity_poly.pdbx_seq_one_letter_code
_entity_poly.pdbx_strand_id
1 'polypeptide(L)'
;MTNRTLFGFMSVALLALSGCATESSVVRVDKGDADLAKCRTFDWHPASADAASFSEQRVRAAALKQLEAKGYTLSTDKPDCRITYLLPTQAQEKRKPTVGVGVGGGSGGVRGGIGVGVPIGRHKEQIGTLTLDIVDVAQNAQIWSGSVDVGLHNQEISEEEATEAVGLILGKFPDRAAK
;
A
#
# COMPACT_ATOMS: atom_id res chain seq x y z
N MET A 1 29.52 -67.31 5.97
CA MET A 1 28.94 -67.56 4.63
C MET A 1 27.74 -66.62 4.44
N THR A 2 27.74 -65.87 3.39
CA THR A 2 26.64 -65.11 2.77
C THR A 2 26.35 -63.71 3.37
N ASN A 3 27.08 -62.71 2.86
CA ASN A 3 26.73 -61.30 2.81
C ASN A 3 25.47 -61.07 1.98
N ARG A 4 24.52 -60.34 2.49
CA ARG A 4 23.48 -59.67 1.70
C ARG A 4 23.44 -58.19 2.04
N THR A 5 24.09 -57.44 1.17
CA THR A 5 24.04 -55.99 1.08
C THR A 5 22.62 -55.52 0.72
N LEU A 6 22.00 -54.76 1.61
CA LEU A 6 20.74 -54.08 1.35
C LEU A 6 21.07 -52.62 0.94
N PHE A 7 20.89 -52.33 -0.36
CA PHE A 7 20.95 -50.99 -0.90
C PHE A 7 19.68 -50.21 -0.49
N GLY A 8 19.86 -49.28 0.42
CA GLY A 8 18.81 -48.32 0.79
C GLY A 8 18.80 -47.15 -0.21
N PHE A 9 17.72 -47.01 -0.97
CA PHE A 9 17.43 -45.87 -1.81
C PHE A 9 17.06 -44.70 -0.92
N MET A 10 17.93 -43.74 -0.81
CA MET A 10 17.70 -42.44 -0.14
C MET A 10 17.10 -41.48 -1.13
N SER A 11 15.77 -41.43 -1.23
CA SER A 11 15.02 -40.47 -2.01
C SER A 11 15.07 -39.11 -1.31
N VAL A 12 15.90 -38.20 -1.83
CA VAL A 12 15.93 -36.78 -1.44
C VAL A 12 14.75 -36.09 -2.11
N ALA A 13 13.67 -35.82 -1.33
CA ALA A 13 12.59 -34.97 -1.75
C ALA A 13 13.01 -33.49 -1.65
N LEU A 14 13.32 -32.87 -2.81
CA LEU A 14 13.49 -31.43 -2.92
C LEU A 14 12.12 -30.75 -2.77
N LEU A 15 11.82 -30.21 -1.60
CA LEU A 15 10.72 -29.27 -1.42
C LEU A 15 11.13 -27.91 -2.04
N ALA A 16 10.61 -27.63 -3.24
CA ALA A 16 10.67 -26.31 -3.82
C ALA A 16 9.76 -25.38 -3.01
N LEU A 17 10.31 -24.56 -2.11
CA LEU A 17 9.63 -23.43 -1.50
C LEU A 17 9.47 -22.37 -2.59
N SER A 18 8.31 -22.35 -3.27
CA SER A 18 7.89 -21.20 -4.05
C SER A 18 7.52 -20.07 -3.10
N GLY A 19 8.49 -19.28 -2.71
CA GLY A 19 8.29 -18.03 -2.02
C GLY A 19 7.57 -17.07 -2.95
N CYS A 20 6.29 -16.77 -2.71
CA CYS A 20 5.64 -15.62 -3.26
C CYS A 20 6.38 -14.39 -2.71
N ALA A 21 7.19 -13.73 -3.55
CA ALA A 21 7.71 -12.42 -3.23
C ALA A 21 6.53 -11.45 -3.26
N THR A 22 5.94 -11.20 -2.11
CA THR A 22 5.00 -10.09 -1.91
C THR A 22 5.83 -8.82 -2.11
N GLU A 23 5.50 -8.04 -3.12
CA GLU A 23 6.12 -6.75 -3.38
C GLU A 23 5.87 -5.89 -2.13
N SER A 24 6.91 -5.70 -1.33
CA SER A 24 6.82 -4.98 -0.07
C SER A 24 6.62 -3.50 -0.36
N SER A 25 5.44 -2.98 -0.08
CA SER A 25 5.15 -1.55 -0.18
C SER A 25 6.04 -0.78 0.78
N VAL A 26 6.89 0.10 0.24
CA VAL A 26 7.82 0.89 1.04
C VAL A 26 7.08 2.06 1.67
N VAL A 27 6.97 2.05 3.00
CA VAL A 27 6.41 3.18 3.76
C VAL A 27 7.49 4.22 4.01
N ARG A 28 7.24 5.45 3.60
CA ARG A 28 8.08 6.61 3.90
C ARG A 28 7.51 7.32 5.12
N VAL A 29 8.36 7.68 6.07
CA VAL A 29 7.95 8.39 7.29
C VAL A 29 8.84 9.59 7.52
N ASP A 30 8.22 10.75 7.68
CA ASP A 30 8.86 11.97 8.13
C ASP A 30 8.34 12.34 9.52
N LYS A 31 9.24 12.70 10.41
CA LYS A 31 8.93 13.03 11.80
C LYS A 31 9.64 14.32 12.17
N GLY A 32 8.86 15.29 12.66
CA GLY A 32 9.40 16.50 13.26
C GLY A 32 9.96 16.25 14.67
N ASP A 33 10.53 17.26 15.27
CA ASP A 33 11.06 17.25 16.64
C ASP A 33 9.95 17.30 17.71
N ALA A 34 8.68 17.34 17.30
CA ALA A 34 7.55 17.43 18.20
C ALA A 34 7.34 16.14 19.01
N ASP A 35 6.90 16.30 20.24
CA ASP A 35 6.55 15.20 21.13
C ASP A 35 5.18 14.63 20.74
N LEU A 36 5.19 13.50 20.03
CA LEU A 36 3.99 12.79 19.61
C LEU A 36 3.12 12.29 20.79
N ALA A 37 3.67 12.17 21.99
CA ALA A 37 2.92 11.76 23.17
C ALA A 37 1.88 12.79 23.64
N LYS A 38 1.96 14.03 23.14
CA LYS A 38 0.96 15.07 23.36
C LYS A 38 -0.36 14.80 22.64
N CYS A 39 -0.32 14.12 21.50
CA CYS A 39 -1.53 13.70 20.78
C CYS A 39 -2.25 12.59 21.55
N ARG A 40 -3.24 12.93 22.34
CA ARG A 40 -4.08 11.97 23.07
C ARG A 40 -5.42 11.77 22.39
N THR A 41 -5.93 12.85 21.82
CA THR A 41 -7.19 12.91 21.10
C THR A 41 -6.98 13.36 19.67
N PHE A 42 -7.73 12.74 18.76
CA PHE A 42 -7.65 13.02 17.34
C PHE A 42 -9.00 13.43 16.78
N ASP A 43 -8.95 14.30 15.78
CA ASP A 43 -10.06 14.58 14.89
C ASP A 43 -9.61 14.38 13.44
N TRP A 44 -10.57 14.10 12.56
CA TRP A 44 -10.34 14.08 11.13
C TRP A 44 -10.46 15.50 10.58
N HIS A 45 -9.45 15.92 9.85
CA HIS A 45 -9.50 17.16 9.11
C HIS A 45 -9.74 16.85 7.63
N PRO A 46 -10.88 17.27 7.05
CA PRO A 46 -11.17 16.99 5.64
C PRO A 46 -10.15 17.68 4.73
N ALA A 47 -9.84 17.04 3.60
CA ALA A 47 -8.89 17.58 2.63
C ALA A 47 -9.41 18.85 1.94
N SER A 48 -10.74 19.02 1.87
CA SER A 48 -11.39 20.19 1.30
C SER A 48 -12.67 20.52 2.05
N ALA A 49 -13.21 21.71 1.80
CA ALA A 49 -14.53 22.12 2.30
C ALA A 49 -15.69 21.48 1.53
N ASP A 50 -15.41 20.81 0.42
CA ASP A 50 -16.39 20.12 -0.39
C ASP A 50 -16.81 18.80 0.24
N ALA A 51 -17.83 18.16 -0.35
CA ALA A 51 -18.26 16.83 0.09
C ALA A 51 -17.11 15.82 -0.02
N ALA A 52 -16.91 15.01 1.03
CA ALA A 52 -15.88 13.99 1.08
C ALA A 52 -16.04 12.98 -0.07
N SER A 53 -14.98 12.74 -0.83
CA SER A 53 -14.94 11.72 -1.87
C SER A 53 -15.08 10.31 -1.27
N PHE A 54 -15.42 9.31 -2.09
CA PHE A 54 -15.43 7.91 -1.61
C PHE A 54 -14.06 7.47 -1.12
N SER A 55 -12.99 7.90 -1.77
CA SER A 55 -11.62 7.64 -1.30
C SER A 55 -11.38 8.23 0.09
N GLU A 56 -11.79 9.48 0.32
CA GLU A 56 -11.66 10.10 1.64
C GLU A 56 -12.45 9.36 2.71
N GLN A 57 -13.69 8.98 2.42
CA GLN A 57 -14.52 8.24 3.37
C GLN A 57 -13.89 6.91 3.77
N ARG A 58 -13.33 6.15 2.81
CA ARG A 58 -12.65 4.87 3.06
C ARG A 58 -11.38 5.06 3.88
N VAL A 59 -10.52 5.99 3.49
CA VAL A 59 -9.28 6.30 4.21
C VAL A 59 -9.57 6.79 5.63
N ARG A 60 -10.56 7.68 5.79
CA ARG A 60 -11.00 8.17 7.10
C ARG A 60 -11.44 7.03 8.00
N ALA A 61 -12.33 6.15 7.52
CA ALA A 61 -12.84 5.03 8.30
C ALA A 61 -11.71 4.11 8.77
N ALA A 62 -10.77 3.78 7.87
CA ALA A 62 -9.61 2.97 8.18
C ALA A 62 -8.68 3.66 9.20
N ALA A 63 -8.41 4.96 9.03
CA ALA A 63 -7.52 5.71 9.90
C ALA A 63 -8.07 5.84 11.33
N LEU A 64 -9.35 6.17 11.48
CA LEU A 64 -10.00 6.29 12.78
C LEU A 64 -10.00 4.95 13.52
N LYS A 65 -10.35 3.87 12.83
CA LYS A 65 -10.30 2.50 13.39
C LYS A 65 -8.90 2.11 13.85
N GLN A 66 -7.88 2.44 13.07
CA GLN A 66 -6.49 2.12 13.40
C GLN A 66 -5.99 2.93 14.59
N LEU A 67 -6.35 4.22 14.70
CA LEU A 67 -5.99 5.05 15.84
C LEU A 67 -6.66 4.57 17.12
N GLU A 68 -7.94 4.19 17.08
CA GLU A 68 -8.64 3.60 18.23
C GLU A 68 -7.97 2.30 18.68
N ALA A 69 -7.59 1.42 17.75
CA ALA A 69 -6.88 0.19 18.05
C ALA A 69 -5.50 0.45 18.73
N LYS A 70 -4.87 1.58 18.43
CA LYS A 70 -3.63 2.06 19.07
C LYS A 70 -3.85 2.77 20.42
N GLY A 71 -5.09 2.86 20.90
CA GLY A 71 -5.45 3.44 22.20
C GLY A 71 -5.67 4.95 22.18
N TYR A 72 -5.78 5.56 21.01
CA TYR A 72 -6.15 6.98 20.88
C TYR A 72 -7.65 7.17 20.97
N THR A 73 -8.08 8.36 21.40
CA THR A 73 -9.50 8.71 21.54
C THR A 73 -9.89 9.70 20.45
N LEU A 74 -11.04 9.48 19.83
CA LEU A 74 -11.60 10.45 18.89
C LEU A 74 -12.32 11.56 19.63
N SER A 75 -12.09 12.81 19.22
CA SER A 75 -12.71 14.00 19.78
C SER A 75 -12.86 15.07 18.73
N THR A 76 -14.08 15.47 18.44
CA THR A 76 -14.39 16.54 17.47
C THR A 76 -14.40 17.93 18.09
N ASP A 77 -14.55 18.04 19.41
CA ASP A 77 -14.70 19.33 20.08
C ASP A 77 -13.35 20.01 20.31
N LYS A 78 -12.40 19.32 20.95
CA LYS A 78 -11.06 19.86 21.26
C LYS A 78 -10.01 18.78 21.07
N PRO A 79 -9.69 18.41 19.83
CA PRO A 79 -8.64 17.43 19.59
C PRO A 79 -7.26 18.03 19.89
N ASP A 80 -6.35 17.22 20.44
CA ASP A 80 -4.95 17.60 20.58
C ASP A 80 -4.28 17.63 19.20
N CYS A 81 -4.63 16.66 18.35
CA CYS A 81 -4.06 16.51 17.02
C CYS A 81 -5.16 16.27 15.98
N ARG A 82 -4.89 16.65 14.76
CA ARG A 82 -5.71 16.33 13.59
C ARG A 82 -4.97 15.43 12.65
N ILE A 83 -5.71 14.50 12.05
CA ILE A 83 -5.21 13.69 10.95
C ILE A 83 -5.86 14.17 9.65
N THR A 84 -5.06 14.39 8.63
CA THR A 84 -5.50 14.72 7.28
C THR A 84 -4.90 13.75 6.29
N TYR A 85 -5.44 13.69 5.08
CA TYR A 85 -4.92 12.84 4.04
C TYR A 85 -4.67 13.61 2.75
N LEU A 86 -3.76 13.09 1.96
CA LEU A 86 -3.50 13.54 0.61
C LEU A 86 -3.39 12.29 -0.29
N LEU A 87 -4.14 12.29 -1.38
CA LEU A 87 -4.09 11.25 -2.39
C LEU A 87 -4.09 11.91 -3.78
N PRO A 88 -2.94 12.46 -4.22
CA PRO A 88 -2.84 13.02 -5.55
C PRO A 88 -2.99 11.91 -6.58
N THR A 89 -3.99 12.03 -7.43
CA THR A 89 -4.24 11.15 -8.57
C THR A 89 -3.28 11.52 -9.71
N GLN A 90 -2.03 11.15 -9.58
CA GLN A 90 -1.10 11.20 -10.72
C GLN A 90 -1.17 9.86 -11.44
N ALA A 91 -1.67 9.86 -12.65
CA ALA A 91 -1.65 8.71 -13.52
C ALA A 91 -0.20 8.41 -13.94
N GLN A 92 0.56 7.73 -13.09
CA GLN A 92 1.79 7.09 -13.52
C GLN A 92 1.41 5.78 -14.20
N GLU A 93 1.40 5.79 -15.53
CA GLU A 93 1.32 4.55 -16.30
C GLU A 93 2.59 3.73 -16.05
N LYS A 94 2.57 2.77 -15.13
CA LYS A 94 3.58 1.70 -15.14
C LYS A 94 3.38 0.88 -16.41
N ARG A 95 4.17 1.17 -17.43
CA ARG A 95 4.26 0.31 -18.61
C ARG A 95 5.05 -0.93 -18.22
N LYS A 96 4.36 -2.05 -17.98
CA LYS A 96 5.02 -3.35 -17.96
C LYS A 96 5.44 -3.66 -19.40
N PRO A 97 6.73 -3.84 -19.72
CA PRO A 97 7.12 -4.26 -21.04
C PRO A 97 6.59 -5.67 -21.28
N THR A 98 5.61 -5.80 -22.16
CA THR A 98 5.12 -7.11 -22.58
C THR A 98 5.93 -7.53 -23.81
N VAL A 99 6.79 -8.52 -23.65
CA VAL A 99 7.44 -9.19 -24.77
C VAL A 99 6.45 -10.17 -25.35
N GLY A 100 5.78 -9.79 -26.43
CA GLY A 100 4.92 -10.67 -27.18
C GLY A 100 5.74 -11.40 -28.27
N VAL A 101 5.83 -12.72 -28.18
CA VAL A 101 6.31 -13.54 -29.30
C VAL A 101 5.13 -13.82 -30.21
N GLY A 102 5.03 -13.09 -31.30
CA GLY A 102 4.03 -13.33 -32.34
C GLY A 102 4.58 -14.29 -33.37
N VAL A 103 3.95 -15.48 -33.56
CA VAL A 103 4.19 -16.35 -34.69
C VAL A 103 3.19 -15.98 -35.79
N GLY A 104 3.66 -15.24 -36.78
CA GLY A 104 2.90 -14.92 -37.98
C GLY A 104 3.16 -15.98 -39.06
N GLY A 105 2.17 -16.82 -39.36
CA GLY A 105 2.21 -17.74 -40.48
C GLY A 105 1.78 -17.06 -41.79
N GLY A 106 2.71 -16.79 -42.69
CA GLY A 106 2.44 -16.42 -44.07
C GLY A 106 3.00 -17.47 -45.00
N SER A 107 2.27 -17.79 -46.09
CA SER A 107 2.64 -18.81 -47.10
C SER A 107 3.95 -18.42 -47.80
N GLY A 108 5.09 -18.91 -47.30
CA GLY A 108 6.37 -18.62 -47.92
C GLY A 108 7.60 -18.57 -47.01
N GLY A 109 7.52 -19.12 -45.79
CA GLY A 109 8.69 -19.25 -44.93
C GLY A 109 8.48 -18.56 -43.56
N VAL A 110 8.95 -19.27 -42.51
CA VAL A 110 8.92 -18.77 -41.11
C VAL A 110 9.95 -17.66 -40.97
N ARG A 111 9.53 -16.41 -40.91
CA ARG A 111 10.38 -15.30 -40.47
C ARG A 111 9.99 -14.96 -39.02
N GLY A 112 10.86 -15.29 -38.07
CA GLY A 112 10.74 -14.85 -36.72
C GLY A 112 10.90 -13.32 -36.63
N GLY A 113 9.79 -12.60 -36.48
CA GLY A 113 9.78 -11.17 -36.20
C GLY A 113 9.49 -10.95 -34.75
N ILE A 114 10.31 -10.15 -34.05
CA ILE A 114 9.97 -9.62 -32.74
C ILE A 114 8.95 -8.52 -32.96
N GLY A 115 7.67 -8.90 -32.87
CA GLY A 115 6.57 -7.93 -32.92
C GLY A 115 6.32 -7.37 -31.53
N VAL A 116 6.37 -6.05 -31.42
CA VAL A 116 5.87 -5.35 -30.22
C VAL A 116 4.34 -5.42 -30.29
N GLY A 117 3.76 -6.45 -29.66
CA GLY A 117 2.31 -6.58 -29.54
C GLY A 117 1.78 -5.50 -28.61
N VAL A 118 0.86 -4.68 -29.12
CA VAL A 118 0.09 -3.75 -28.28
C VAL A 118 -0.92 -4.61 -27.50
N PRO A 119 -0.85 -4.66 -26.15
CA PRO A 119 -1.80 -5.46 -25.39
C PRO A 119 -3.21 -4.89 -25.55
N ILE A 120 -4.10 -5.69 -26.15
CA ILE A 120 -5.54 -5.41 -26.21
C ILE A 120 -6.11 -5.81 -24.85
N GLY A 121 -6.46 -4.83 -24.05
CA GLY A 121 -6.99 -5.02 -22.69
C GLY A 121 -6.12 -4.33 -21.66
N ARG A 122 -6.16 -3.00 -21.64
CA ARG A 122 -5.45 -2.20 -20.63
C ARG A 122 -6.36 -2.04 -19.43
N HIS A 123 -6.19 -2.86 -18.41
CA HIS A 123 -6.42 -2.36 -17.06
C HIS A 123 -5.27 -1.39 -16.77
N LYS A 124 -5.55 -0.11 -16.88
CA LYS A 124 -4.62 0.94 -16.43
C LYS A 124 -4.64 0.90 -14.91
N GLU A 125 -3.72 0.16 -14.35
CA GLU A 125 -3.44 0.23 -12.93
C GLU A 125 -2.83 1.62 -12.69
N GLN A 126 -3.62 2.53 -12.15
CA GLN A 126 -3.16 3.85 -11.75
C GLN A 126 -2.53 3.72 -10.37
N ILE A 127 -1.38 4.32 -10.18
CA ILE A 127 -0.70 4.34 -8.88
C ILE A 127 -0.82 5.76 -8.33
N GLY A 128 -1.31 5.87 -7.11
CA GLY A 128 -1.28 7.09 -6.31
C GLY A 128 -0.34 6.94 -5.13
N THR A 129 -0.02 8.03 -4.46
CA THR A 129 0.69 8.00 -3.18
C THR A 129 -0.27 8.48 -2.11
N LEU A 130 -0.73 7.56 -1.23
CA LEU A 130 -1.50 7.94 -0.06
C LEU A 130 -0.55 8.50 1.00
N THR A 131 -0.84 9.71 1.46
CA THR A 131 -0.11 10.34 2.56
C THR A 131 -1.10 10.65 3.69
N LEU A 132 -0.71 10.34 4.92
CA LEU A 132 -1.40 10.73 6.14
C LEU A 132 -0.50 11.67 6.93
N ASP A 133 -1.03 12.85 7.25
CA ASP A 133 -0.32 13.86 8.03
C ASP A 133 -0.98 14.05 9.38
N ILE A 134 -0.18 14.20 10.41
CA ILE A 134 -0.63 14.52 11.76
C ILE A 134 -0.18 15.92 12.12
N VAL A 135 -1.13 16.74 12.49
CA VAL A 135 -0.97 18.15 12.80
C VAL A 135 -1.29 18.38 14.28
N ASP A 136 -0.36 18.98 15.02
CA ASP A 136 -0.59 19.49 16.37
C ASP A 136 -1.52 20.70 16.29
N VAL A 137 -2.68 20.66 16.94
CA VAL A 137 -3.67 21.72 16.85
C VAL A 137 -3.21 22.99 17.57
N ALA A 138 -2.50 22.85 18.69
CA ALA A 138 -2.04 23.99 19.47
C ALA A 138 -0.93 24.79 18.75
N GLN A 139 -0.04 24.08 18.04
CA GLN A 139 1.06 24.68 17.30
C GLN A 139 0.69 25.00 15.85
N ASN A 140 -0.42 24.45 15.37
CA ASN A 140 -0.81 24.46 13.95
C ASN A 140 0.35 24.02 13.03
N ALA A 141 1.02 22.95 13.43
CA ALA A 141 2.21 22.45 12.76
C ALA A 141 2.10 20.94 12.48
N GLN A 142 2.52 20.51 11.30
CA GLN A 142 2.67 19.12 10.96
C GLN A 142 3.81 18.53 11.81
N ILE A 143 3.51 17.46 12.53
CA ILE A 143 4.45 16.82 13.46
C ILE A 143 4.86 15.43 13.02
N TRP A 144 4.08 14.84 12.10
CA TRP A 144 4.36 13.53 11.55
C TRP A 144 3.69 13.37 10.19
N SER A 145 4.33 12.63 9.31
CA SER A 145 3.81 12.25 7.99
C SER A 145 4.20 10.82 7.67
N GLY A 146 3.29 10.09 7.09
CA GLY A 146 3.56 8.75 6.57
C GLY A 146 2.92 8.57 5.21
N SER A 147 3.64 7.96 4.26
CA SER A 147 3.14 7.75 2.92
C SER A 147 3.49 6.38 2.35
N VAL A 148 2.62 5.88 1.46
CA VAL A 148 2.79 4.61 0.75
C VAL A 148 2.17 4.71 -0.63
N ASP A 149 2.74 4.00 -1.61
CA ASP A 149 2.16 3.91 -2.94
C ASP A 149 1.01 2.89 -2.94
N VAL A 150 -0.12 3.24 -3.57
CA VAL A 150 -1.36 2.47 -3.60
C VAL A 150 -1.86 2.29 -5.03
N GLY A 151 -2.52 1.17 -5.31
CA GLY A 151 -3.27 0.97 -6.54
C GLY A 151 -4.57 1.80 -6.55
N LEU A 152 -4.95 2.32 -7.70
CA LEU A 152 -6.18 3.07 -7.86
C LEU A 152 -7.02 2.48 -8.98
N HIS A 153 -8.31 2.30 -8.73
CA HIS A 153 -9.30 1.91 -9.72
C HIS A 153 -10.17 3.11 -10.07
N ASN A 154 -10.13 3.55 -11.33
CA ASN A 154 -10.85 4.76 -11.77
C ASN A 154 -10.54 6.00 -10.91
N GLN A 155 -9.28 6.18 -10.51
CA GLN A 155 -8.79 7.26 -9.65
C GLN A 155 -9.26 7.17 -8.18
N GLU A 156 -9.88 6.08 -7.78
CA GLU A 156 -10.31 5.85 -6.41
C GLU A 156 -9.54 4.69 -5.77
N ILE A 157 -9.32 4.79 -4.47
CA ILE A 157 -8.79 3.68 -3.67
C ILE A 157 -9.95 2.78 -3.23
N SER A 158 -9.78 1.46 -3.30
CA SER A 158 -10.75 0.50 -2.76
C SER A 158 -10.74 0.48 -1.22
N GLU A 159 -11.74 -0.12 -0.60
CA GLU A 159 -11.80 -0.25 0.86
C GLU A 159 -10.67 -1.14 1.39
N GLU A 160 -10.36 -2.21 0.67
CA GLU A 160 -9.30 -3.15 1.02
C GLU A 160 -7.93 -2.46 0.97
N GLU A 161 -7.62 -1.80 -0.14
CA GLU A 161 -6.38 -1.04 -0.32
C GLU A 161 -6.24 0.11 0.69
N ALA A 162 -7.34 0.82 0.98
CA ALA A 162 -7.33 1.88 1.99
C ALA A 162 -7.02 1.31 3.38
N THR A 163 -7.59 0.16 3.74
CA THR A 163 -7.36 -0.49 5.02
C THR A 163 -5.90 -0.96 5.15
N GLU A 164 -5.38 -1.60 4.10
CA GLU A 164 -3.99 -2.06 4.06
C GLU A 164 -3.01 -0.87 4.12
N ALA A 165 -3.16 0.10 3.24
CA ALA A 165 -2.28 1.26 3.17
C ALA A 165 -2.26 2.07 4.47
N VAL A 166 -3.42 2.34 5.05
CA VAL A 166 -3.54 3.03 6.34
C VAL A 166 -2.91 2.21 7.46
N GLY A 167 -3.11 0.88 7.45
CA GLY A 167 -2.48 -0.03 8.41
C GLY A 167 -0.95 0.00 8.33
N LEU A 168 -0.40 0.01 7.12
CA LEU A 168 1.05 0.13 6.89
C LEU A 168 1.60 1.48 7.38
N ILE A 169 0.93 2.57 7.03
CA ILE A 169 1.33 3.94 7.41
C ILE A 169 1.26 4.11 8.93
N LEU A 170 0.07 3.93 9.52
CA LEU A 170 -0.13 4.13 10.96
C LEU A 170 0.52 3.03 11.80
N GLY A 171 0.90 1.90 11.22
CA GLY A 171 1.79 0.92 11.84
C GLY A 171 3.15 1.50 12.25
N LYS A 172 3.59 2.58 11.59
CA LYS A 172 4.82 3.33 11.93
C LYS A 172 4.59 4.46 12.94
N PHE A 173 3.33 4.84 13.18
CA PHE A 173 2.97 5.80 14.22
C PHE A 173 2.99 5.08 15.58
N PRO A 174 3.53 5.69 16.66
CA PRO A 174 3.64 5.02 17.95
C PRO A 174 2.27 4.61 18.49
N ASP A 175 2.26 3.53 19.28
CA ASP A 175 1.10 3.19 20.10
C ASP A 175 1.04 4.14 21.29
N ARG A 176 -0.17 4.46 21.74
CA ARG A 176 -0.33 5.20 22.96
C ARG A 176 0.06 4.33 24.15
N ALA A 177 1.00 4.78 24.95
CA ALA A 177 1.38 4.06 26.16
C ALA A 177 0.14 3.80 27.02
N ALA A 178 -0.10 2.53 27.38
CA ALA A 178 -1.11 2.17 28.37
C ALA A 178 -0.78 2.88 29.69
N LYS A 179 -1.76 3.57 30.28
CA LYS A 179 -1.65 4.16 31.61
C LYS A 179 -1.71 3.07 32.67
#